data_6a256a047fa039631e7ac06fdba504f4
#
_entry.id   6a256a047fa039631e7ac06fdba504f4
#
_cell.length_a   1.000
_cell.length_b   1.000
_cell.length_c   1.000
_cell.angle_alpha   90.00
_cell.angle_beta   90.00
_cell.angle_gamma   90.00
#
_symmetry.space_group_name_H-M   'P 1'
#
loop_
_entity.id
_entity.type
_entity.pdbx_description
1 polymer ?
#
loop_
_entity_poly.entity_id
_entity_poly.type
_entity_poly.pdbx_seq_one_letter_code
_entity_poly.pdbx_strand_id
1 'polypeptide(L)'
;GNNDVAAFCRLAQKNGMYVIVRPGPYVCAEWEMGGLPWWLLKKKDIRLREQDLYFMERVKLFEQKVAEQLAPLTIQRGGPIIMVQVENEYGSYGEDKPYIRAIRDMLKANWYTKEKNGKEVGPVLFQCDWSSNFTKNGLDDLVWTMNFGTGANIDQQFKRLGELRPDAPKMCSEFWSGWFDKWGARHETRPAKDMVAGIDEMLSKGISFSLYMTHGGTSFGHWAGANSPGFAPDVTSYDYDAPINEYGQATPKFYELRKTMEKYNGGKKLPDVPKAAAPLVSFPKVTLNARIPLRQFITRTVTSHDTKTFEEMDMGWGSAFYSTTLPAINQSSLLTISDAHDYAQVFVNGKFVGKIDRVKNEKSVTLPPVAKGAKLDILVEAMGRINFGRAIKDYKGITGDVTITTTDGQHDLTYNLKNWKISLIPDNADTLALQASKPYVDLRTHLDV
;
A
#
# COMPACT_ATOMS: atom_id res chain seq x y z
N GLY A 1 4.78 -13.28 16.91
CA GLY A 1 5.61 -12.39 16.09
C GLY A 1 4.85 -11.11 15.76
N ASN A 2 5.44 -10.24 14.98
CA ASN A 2 4.89 -8.90 14.67
C ASN A 2 3.52 -8.92 13.96
N ASN A 3 3.13 -10.05 13.39
CA ASN A 3 1.85 -10.21 12.69
C ASN A 3 0.76 -10.85 13.57
N ASP A 4 1.01 -11.02 14.88
CA ASP A 4 0.03 -11.57 15.82
C ASP A 4 -0.89 -10.46 16.37
N VAL A 5 -1.92 -10.12 15.58
CA VAL A 5 -2.89 -9.08 15.92
C VAL A 5 -3.72 -9.45 17.17
N ALA A 6 -3.97 -10.73 17.40
CA ALA A 6 -4.69 -11.18 18.59
C ALA A 6 -3.86 -10.96 19.87
N ALA A 7 -2.54 -11.21 19.82
CA ALA A 7 -1.64 -10.87 20.92
C ALA A 7 -1.60 -9.36 21.18
N PHE A 8 -1.61 -8.53 20.14
CA PHE A 8 -1.69 -7.08 20.27
C PHE A 8 -2.98 -6.63 20.97
N CYS A 9 -4.14 -7.18 20.59
CA CYS A 9 -5.42 -6.89 21.25
C CYS A 9 -5.39 -7.26 22.74
N ARG A 10 -4.82 -8.43 23.10
CA ARG A 10 -4.66 -8.84 24.50
C ARG A 10 -3.73 -7.92 25.26
N LEU A 11 -2.68 -7.43 24.62
CA LEU A 11 -1.75 -6.47 25.23
C LEU A 11 -2.46 -5.13 25.50
N ALA A 12 -3.27 -4.65 24.57
CA ALA A 12 -4.11 -3.47 24.76
C ALA A 12 -5.05 -3.65 25.96
N GLN A 13 -5.75 -4.78 26.04
CA GLN A 13 -6.62 -5.12 27.17
C GLN A 13 -5.87 -5.13 28.50
N LYS A 14 -4.68 -5.74 28.54
CA LYS A 14 -3.82 -5.77 29.75
C LYS A 14 -3.45 -4.37 30.22
N ASN A 15 -3.38 -3.40 29.33
CA ASN A 15 -3.12 -1.99 29.63
C ASN A 15 -4.41 -1.17 29.83
N GLY A 16 -5.57 -1.79 29.97
CA GLY A 16 -6.85 -1.12 30.22
C GLY A 16 -7.43 -0.39 29.01
N MET A 17 -6.98 -0.73 27.78
CA MET A 17 -7.43 -0.11 26.55
C MET A 17 -8.47 -0.96 25.83
N TYR A 18 -9.44 -0.31 25.21
CA TYR A 18 -10.32 -0.92 24.21
C TYR A 18 -9.67 -0.92 22.83
N VAL A 19 -10.20 -1.74 21.93
CA VAL A 19 -9.68 -1.91 20.57
C VAL A 19 -10.80 -1.66 19.56
N ILE A 20 -10.47 -0.88 18.53
CA ILE A 20 -11.27 -0.75 17.30
C ILE A 20 -10.52 -1.49 16.20
N VAL A 21 -11.17 -2.43 15.53
CA VAL A 21 -10.57 -3.23 14.47
C VAL A 21 -11.06 -2.76 13.11
N ARG A 22 -10.12 -2.68 12.16
CA ARG A 22 -10.38 -2.28 10.77
C ARG A 22 -9.88 -3.39 9.85
N PRO A 23 -10.65 -4.50 9.66
CA PRO A 23 -10.13 -5.71 9.03
C PRO A 23 -10.00 -5.63 7.51
N GLY A 24 -10.67 -4.72 6.86
CA GLY A 24 -10.71 -4.61 5.42
C GLY A 24 -12.01 -5.18 4.79
N PRO A 25 -11.90 -5.89 3.64
CA PRO A 25 -10.73 -6.49 2.96
C PRO A 25 -9.74 -5.50 2.34
N TYR A 26 -10.17 -4.32 1.99
CA TYR A 26 -9.33 -3.22 1.53
C TYR A 26 -9.09 -2.26 2.69
N VAL A 27 -7.83 -1.87 2.90
CA VAL A 27 -7.43 -1.03 4.04
C VAL A 27 -6.77 0.29 3.63
N CYS A 28 -6.44 0.51 2.37
CA CYS A 28 -5.63 1.62 1.88
C CYS A 28 -4.23 1.62 2.51
N ALA A 29 -4.00 2.45 3.51
CA ALA A 29 -2.84 2.51 4.41
C ALA A 29 -1.49 2.66 3.70
N GLU A 30 -1.47 3.17 2.47
CA GLU A 30 -0.29 3.19 1.61
C GLU A 30 0.42 1.83 1.57
N TRP A 31 -0.39 0.79 1.76
CA TRP A 31 0.02 -0.60 1.70
C TRP A 31 -0.13 -1.15 0.28
N GLU A 32 0.74 -2.03 -0.13
CA GLU A 32 0.74 -2.69 -1.45
C GLU A 32 -0.68 -3.08 -1.87
N MET A 33 -1.18 -2.52 -3.00
CA MET A 33 -2.52 -2.76 -3.54
C MET A 33 -3.67 -2.51 -2.54
N GLY A 34 -3.44 -1.64 -1.51
CA GLY A 34 -4.42 -1.38 -0.46
C GLY A 34 -4.73 -2.56 0.45
N GLY A 35 -3.81 -3.51 0.58
CA GLY A 35 -3.95 -4.73 1.37
C GLY A 35 -4.53 -5.91 0.59
N LEU A 36 -4.98 -5.71 -0.64
CA LEU A 36 -5.45 -6.80 -1.49
C LEU A 36 -4.25 -7.57 -2.06
N PRO A 37 -4.27 -8.92 -2.07
CA PRO A 37 -3.14 -9.69 -2.55
C PRO A 37 -3.01 -9.64 -4.08
N TRP A 38 -1.80 -9.39 -4.57
CA TRP A 38 -1.47 -9.26 -5.99
C TRP A 38 -1.96 -10.41 -6.87
N TRP A 39 -1.99 -11.64 -6.35
CA TRP A 39 -2.39 -12.82 -7.11
C TRP A 39 -3.85 -12.79 -7.57
N LEU A 40 -4.68 -11.91 -7.01
CA LEU A 40 -6.03 -11.64 -7.54
C LEU A 40 -5.97 -11.15 -8.99
N LEU A 41 -4.92 -10.41 -9.36
CA LEU A 41 -4.73 -9.88 -10.71
C LEU A 41 -4.39 -10.95 -11.76
N LYS A 42 -4.09 -12.20 -11.35
CA LYS A 42 -3.97 -13.33 -12.28
C LYS A 42 -5.27 -13.57 -13.04
N LYS A 43 -6.41 -13.20 -12.45
CA LYS A 43 -7.71 -13.20 -13.11
C LYS A 43 -7.95 -11.82 -13.75
N LYS A 44 -7.65 -11.69 -15.05
CA LYS A 44 -7.67 -10.41 -15.78
C LYS A 44 -9.02 -9.68 -15.74
N ASP A 45 -10.13 -10.41 -15.73
CA ASP A 45 -11.49 -9.90 -15.70
C ASP A 45 -12.03 -9.65 -14.28
N ILE A 46 -11.20 -9.85 -13.24
CA ILE A 46 -11.60 -9.59 -11.85
C ILE A 46 -12.05 -8.12 -11.65
N ARG A 47 -13.11 -7.94 -10.92
CA ARG A 47 -13.58 -6.63 -10.44
C ARG A 47 -13.35 -6.55 -8.93
N LEU A 48 -12.36 -5.74 -8.55
CA LEU A 48 -11.98 -5.53 -7.16
C LEU A 48 -12.98 -4.60 -6.47
N ARG A 49 -13.25 -4.84 -5.20
CA ARG A 49 -14.16 -4.03 -4.37
C ARG A 49 -15.55 -3.86 -5.03
N GLU A 50 -16.03 -4.92 -5.63
CA GLU A 50 -17.35 -5.02 -6.27
C GLU A 50 -17.91 -6.45 -6.09
N GLN A 51 -19.16 -6.67 -6.46
CA GLN A 51 -19.83 -7.99 -6.44
C GLN A 51 -19.32 -8.91 -7.56
N ASP A 52 -18.00 -9.16 -7.57
CA ASP A 52 -17.40 -10.18 -8.41
C ASP A 52 -17.37 -11.51 -7.65
N LEU A 53 -17.85 -12.60 -8.23
CA LEU A 53 -17.97 -13.88 -7.53
C LEU A 53 -16.62 -14.38 -7.01
N TYR A 54 -15.58 -14.33 -7.82
CA TYR A 54 -14.25 -14.80 -7.40
C TYR A 54 -13.66 -13.93 -6.31
N PHE A 55 -13.77 -12.60 -6.44
CA PHE A 55 -13.32 -11.66 -5.41
C PHE A 55 -14.07 -11.91 -4.09
N MET A 56 -15.38 -11.98 -4.11
CA MET A 56 -16.20 -12.19 -2.91
C MET A 56 -15.95 -13.53 -2.22
N GLU A 57 -15.66 -14.60 -2.96
CA GLU A 57 -15.22 -15.87 -2.37
C GLU A 57 -13.91 -15.73 -1.60
N ARG A 58 -12.93 -15.01 -2.15
CA ARG A 58 -11.65 -14.76 -1.48
C ARG A 58 -11.81 -13.87 -0.26
N VAL A 59 -12.62 -12.83 -0.37
CA VAL A 59 -12.99 -11.98 0.77
C VAL A 59 -13.63 -12.78 1.89
N LYS A 60 -14.59 -13.64 1.57
CA LYS A 60 -15.25 -14.50 2.57
C LYS A 60 -14.26 -15.39 3.33
N LEU A 61 -13.33 -16.01 2.63
CA LEU A 61 -12.27 -16.82 3.25
C LEU A 61 -11.37 -15.97 4.16
N PHE A 62 -10.97 -14.79 3.71
CA PHE A 62 -10.17 -13.86 4.49
C PHE A 62 -10.89 -13.43 5.76
N GLU A 63 -12.12 -12.96 5.65
CA GLU A 63 -12.93 -12.50 6.80
C GLU A 63 -13.18 -13.62 7.82
N GLN A 64 -13.38 -14.85 7.36
CA GLN A 64 -13.48 -16.00 8.26
C GLN A 64 -12.18 -16.21 9.05
N LYS A 65 -11.01 -16.12 8.38
CA LYS A 65 -9.71 -16.30 9.05
C LYS A 65 -9.40 -15.17 10.03
N VAL A 66 -9.74 -13.95 9.71
CA VAL A 66 -9.63 -12.81 10.63
C VAL A 66 -10.52 -13.02 11.85
N ALA A 67 -11.79 -13.40 11.63
CA ALA A 67 -12.75 -13.63 12.71
C ALA A 67 -12.34 -14.81 13.61
N GLU A 68 -11.78 -15.90 13.08
CA GLU A 68 -11.25 -17.02 13.88
C GLU A 68 -10.25 -16.51 14.94
N GLN A 69 -9.46 -15.50 14.62
CA GLN A 69 -8.44 -14.92 15.51
C GLN A 69 -9.02 -13.86 16.46
N LEU A 70 -9.92 -13.02 16.00
CA LEU A 70 -10.32 -11.79 16.68
C LEU A 70 -11.73 -11.83 17.29
N ALA A 71 -12.69 -12.59 16.73
CA ALA A 71 -14.04 -12.63 17.28
C ALA A 71 -14.10 -13.14 18.74
N PRO A 72 -13.21 -14.05 19.19
CA PRO A 72 -13.14 -14.41 20.63
C PRO A 72 -12.75 -13.25 21.55
N LEU A 73 -12.19 -12.16 20.99
CA LEU A 73 -11.72 -10.98 21.74
C LEU A 73 -12.71 -9.81 21.69
N THR A 74 -13.95 -10.04 21.26
CA THR A 74 -14.99 -9.00 21.30
C THR A 74 -15.45 -8.71 22.72
N ILE A 75 -15.97 -7.50 22.95
CA ILE A 75 -16.43 -7.05 24.29
C ILE A 75 -17.53 -7.96 24.85
N GLN A 76 -18.41 -8.50 24.00
CA GLN A 76 -19.48 -9.43 24.37
C GLN A 76 -18.95 -10.77 24.88
N ARG A 77 -17.69 -11.09 24.59
CA ARG A 77 -16.98 -12.30 25.03
C ARG A 77 -15.91 -12.00 26.09
N GLY A 78 -15.91 -10.77 26.65
CA GLY A 78 -14.97 -10.35 27.68
C GLY A 78 -13.62 -9.82 27.16
N GLY A 79 -13.48 -9.64 25.85
CA GLY A 79 -12.30 -9.07 25.21
C GLY A 79 -12.36 -7.54 25.09
N PRO A 80 -11.34 -6.91 24.49
CA PRO A 80 -11.24 -5.46 24.38
C PRO A 80 -11.90 -4.88 23.12
N ILE A 81 -12.29 -5.69 22.12
CA ILE A 81 -12.77 -5.20 20.83
C ILE A 81 -14.19 -4.69 20.95
N ILE A 82 -14.39 -3.38 20.78
CA ILE A 82 -15.68 -2.69 20.91
C ILE A 82 -16.31 -2.34 19.57
N MET A 83 -15.50 -2.08 18.52
CA MET A 83 -15.97 -1.68 17.20
C MET A 83 -15.21 -2.40 16.09
N VAL A 84 -15.90 -2.66 14.97
CA VAL A 84 -15.31 -3.26 13.76
C VAL A 84 -15.77 -2.47 12.54
N GLN A 85 -14.81 -2.07 11.70
CA GLN A 85 -15.09 -1.31 10.49
C GLN A 85 -15.54 -2.22 9.34
N VAL A 86 -16.50 -1.74 8.58
CA VAL A 86 -17.00 -2.34 7.35
C VAL A 86 -16.32 -1.66 6.17
N GLU A 87 -15.41 -2.35 5.49
CA GLU A 87 -14.62 -1.82 4.35
C GLU A 87 -13.80 -0.58 4.72
N ASN A 88 -13.31 0.20 3.77
CA ASN A 88 -12.60 1.45 4.02
C ASN A 88 -12.83 2.49 2.93
N GLU A 89 -13.37 3.66 3.29
CA GLU A 89 -13.55 4.83 2.40
C GLU A 89 -14.15 4.47 1.03
N TYR A 90 -15.13 3.58 1.01
CA TYR A 90 -15.65 3.02 -0.23
C TYR A 90 -16.29 4.08 -1.15
N GLY A 91 -16.82 5.17 -0.60
CA GLY A 91 -17.38 6.27 -1.38
C GLY A 91 -16.35 7.01 -2.25
N SER A 92 -15.06 6.87 -1.95
CA SER A 92 -13.96 7.36 -2.79
C SER A 92 -13.63 6.41 -3.95
N TYR A 93 -14.11 5.16 -3.88
CA TYR A 93 -13.88 4.13 -4.90
C TYR A 93 -15.12 3.85 -5.75
N GLY A 94 -16.28 3.67 -5.14
CA GLY A 94 -17.47 3.22 -5.85
C GLY A 94 -18.79 3.54 -5.16
N GLU A 95 -19.88 3.01 -5.73
CA GLU A 95 -21.24 3.21 -5.26
C GLU A 95 -22.04 1.91 -5.19
N ASP A 96 -21.37 0.74 -5.10
CA ASP A 96 -22.00 -0.57 -5.00
C ASP A 96 -22.45 -0.87 -3.56
N LYS A 97 -23.61 -0.35 -3.15
CA LYS A 97 -24.21 -0.65 -1.84
C LYS A 97 -24.43 -2.16 -1.59
N PRO A 98 -24.83 -2.98 -2.56
CA PRO A 98 -24.87 -4.44 -2.40
C PRO A 98 -23.54 -5.05 -1.96
N TYR A 99 -22.40 -4.58 -2.50
CA TYR A 99 -21.07 -4.99 -2.05
C TYR A 99 -20.85 -4.67 -0.57
N ILE A 100 -21.11 -3.43 -0.14
CA ILE A 100 -20.95 -3.02 1.25
C ILE A 100 -21.88 -3.82 2.19
N ARG A 101 -23.12 -4.10 1.77
CA ARG A 101 -24.03 -4.99 2.53
C ARG A 101 -23.45 -6.39 2.68
N ALA A 102 -22.87 -6.94 1.61
CA ALA A 102 -22.27 -8.26 1.66
C ALA A 102 -21.09 -8.32 2.64
N ILE A 103 -20.22 -7.29 2.66
CA ILE A 103 -19.13 -7.19 3.64
C ILE A 103 -19.70 -7.11 5.06
N ARG A 104 -20.67 -6.21 5.32
CA ARG A 104 -21.35 -6.10 6.62
C ARG A 104 -21.95 -7.43 7.08
N ASP A 105 -22.61 -8.14 6.18
CA ASP A 105 -23.29 -9.41 6.51
C ASP A 105 -22.26 -10.52 6.79
N MET A 106 -21.11 -10.55 6.10
CA MET A 106 -20.00 -11.45 6.42
C MET A 106 -19.43 -11.16 7.81
N LEU A 107 -19.24 -9.88 8.16
CA LEU A 107 -18.80 -9.51 9.50
C LEU A 107 -19.82 -9.96 10.55
N LYS A 108 -21.11 -9.66 10.37
CA LYS A 108 -22.15 -10.13 11.31
C LYS A 108 -22.14 -11.65 11.46
N ALA A 109 -22.07 -12.39 10.37
CA ALA A 109 -22.06 -13.86 10.40
C ALA A 109 -20.87 -14.45 11.16
N ASN A 110 -19.71 -13.79 11.13
CA ASN A 110 -18.47 -14.31 11.70
C ASN A 110 -18.19 -13.78 13.13
N TRP A 111 -18.63 -12.57 13.45
CA TRP A 111 -18.29 -11.90 14.72
C TRP A 111 -19.42 -11.89 15.74
N TYR A 112 -20.68 -11.99 15.32
CA TYR A 112 -21.83 -11.95 16.22
C TYR A 112 -22.14 -13.32 16.83
N THR A 113 -22.80 -13.29 17.96
CA THR A 113 -23.32 -14.48 18.65
C THR A 113 -24.82 -14.30 18.93
N LYS A 114 -25.53 -15.41 19.06
CA LYS A 114 -26.95 -15.38 19.51
C LYS A 114 -27.02 -15.58 21.00
N GLU A 115 -27.70 -14.68 21.69
CA GLU A 115 -28.10 -14.86 23.07
C GLU A 115 -29.21 -15.92 23.17
N LYS A 116 -29.48 -16.37 24.39
CA LYS A 116 -30.56 -17.36 24.67
C LYS A 116 -31.96 -16.92 24.21
N ASN A 117 -32.21 -15.61 24.16
CA ASN A 117 -33.44 -15.01 23.64
C ASN A 117 -33.51 -14.89 22.12
N GLY A 118 -32.49 -15.39 21.40
CA GLY A 118 -32.37 -15.31 19.95
C GLY A 118 -31.81 -13.98 19.42
N LYS A 119 -31.54 -13.00 20.29
CA LYS A 119 -30.96 -11.73 19.90
C LYS A 119 -29.50 -11.91 19.44
N GLU A 120 -29.17 -11.34 18.31
CA GLU A 120 -27.78 -11.27 17.84
C GLU A 120 -27.03 -10.11 18.50
N VAL A 121 -25.87 -10.41 19.05
CA VAL A 121 -25.01 -9.45 19.76
C VAL A 121 -23.58 -9.55 19.22
N GLY A 122 -22.95 -8.42 19.04
CA GLY A 122 -21.58 -8.32 18.53
C GLY A 122 -21.00 -6.93 18.74
N PRO A 123 -19.77 -6.68 18.27
CA PRO A 123 -19.17 -5.36 18.33
C PRO A 123 -19.98 -4.37 17.50
N VAL A 124 -19.87 -3.08 17.81
CA VAL A 124 -20.49 -2.04 16.99
C VAL A 124 -19.84 -2.04 15.61
N LEU A 125 -20.64 -2.15 14.55
CA LEU A 125 -20.17 -2.00 13.18
C LEU A 125 -20.25 -0.54 12.75
N PHE A 126 -19.21 -0.07 12.06
CA PHE A 126 -19.15 1.31 11.57
C PHE A 126 -18.55 1.40 10.17
N GLN A 127 -18.85 2.49 9.47
CA GLN A 127 -18.25 2.87 8.20
C GLN A 127 -17.52 4.20 8.35
N CYS A 128 -16.39 4.34 7.71
CA CYS A 128 -15.71 5.62 7.58
C CYS A 128 -15.67 6.09 6.13
N ASP A 129 -15.71 7.39 5.93
CA ASP A 129 -15.48 8.02 4.64
C ASP A 129 -15.19 9.52 4.82
N TRP A 130 -14.84 10.19 3.74
CA TRP A 130 -14.79 11.65 3.74
C TRP A 130 -16.21 12.22 3.84
N SER A 131 -16.35 13.38 4.44
CA SER A 131 -17.64 14.07 4.62
C SER A 131 -18.41 14.31 3.30
N SER A 132 -17.70 14.37 2.17
CA SER A 132 -18.29 14.48 0.83
C SER A 132 -18.81 13.16 0.25
N ASN A 133 -18.37 12.02 0.77
CA ASN A 133 -18.57 10.71 0.15
C ASN A 133 -19.40 9.73 0.96
N PHE A 134 -19.49 9.89 2.29
CA PHE A 134 -20.10 8.90 3.19
C PHE A 134 -21.56 8.56 2.84
N THR A 135 -22.31 9.49 2.26
CA THR A 135 -23.71 9.25 1.87
C THR A 135 -23.89 8.34 0.67
N LYS A 136 -22.84 8.17 -0.16
CA LYS A 136 -22.93 7.34 -1.37
C LYS A 136 -23.23 5.88 -1.03
N ASN A 137 -22.61 5.37 0.03
CA ASN A 137 -22.65 3.94 0.40
C ASN A 137 -23.05 3.71 1.86
N GLY A 138 -23.44 4.74 2.60
CA GLY A 138 -23.82 4.63 3.99
C GLY A 138 -24.98 3.64 4.19
N LEU A 139 -24.80 2.66 5.10
CA LEU A 139 -25.85 1.76 5.53
C LEU A 139 -26.50 2.29 6.82
N ASP A 140 -27.83 2.19 6.92
CA ASP A 140 -28.59 2.82 8.02
C ASP A 140 -28.39 2.15 9.36
N ASP A 141 -27.97 0.90 9.37
CA ASP A 141 -27.72 0.10 10.58
C ASP A 141 -26.25 0.18 11.06
N LEU A 142 -25.43 1.03 10.44
CA LEU A 142 -24.04 1.25 10.84
C LEU A 142 -23.84 2.63 11.46
N VAL A 143 -22.84 2.76 12.33
CA VAL A 143 -22.34 4.06 12.77
C VAL A 143 -21.54 4.68 11.63
N TRP A 144 -21.79 5.95 11.33
CA TRP A 144 -21.05 6.67 10.30
C TRP A 144 -20.02 7.58 10.95
N THR A 145 -18.76 7.44 10.52
CA THR A 145 -17.63 8.24 11.00
C THR A 145 -16.98 9.00 9.85
N MET A 146 -16.33 10.13 10.14
CA MET A 146 -15.70 10.99 9.15
C MET A 146 -14.19 10.90 9.22
N ASN A 147 -13.51 10.98 8.08
CA ASN A 147 -12.06 11.06 7.96
C ASN A 147 -11.67 12.45 7.44
N PHE A 148 -10.77 13.13 8.14
CA PHE A 148 -10.25 14.43 7.74
C PHE A 148 -8.94 14.76 8.47
N GLY A 149 -8.17 15.73 7.94
CA GLY A 149 -6.88 16.11 8.50
C GLY A 149 -6.87 17.41 9.28
N THR A 150 -5.69 17.79 9.71
CA THR A 150 -5.41 19.09 10.37
C THR A 150 -5.88 20.26 9.52
N GLY A 151 -6.40 21.29 10.16
CA GLY A 151 -6.93 22.50 9.50
C GLY A 151 -8.32 22.35 8.89
N ALA A 152 -8.95 21.18 8.97
CA ALA A 152 -10.35 21.01 8.53
C ALA A 152 -11.33 21.81 9.42
N ASN A 153 -12.36 22.38 8.83
CA ASN A 153 -13.48 22.96 9.56
C ASN A 153 -14.35 21.84 10.12
N ILE A 154 -14.26 21.55 11.41
CA ILE A 154 -14.88 20.39 12.08
C ILE A 154 -16.41 20.45 11.99
N ASP A 155 -17.03 21.60 12.16
CA ASP A 155 -18.48 21.74 12.05
C ASP A 155 -18.96 21.39 10.64
N GLN A 156 -18.22 21.83 9.62
CA GLN A 156 -18.55 21.50 8.23
C GLN A 156 -18.39 20.00 7.94
N GLN A 157 -17.39 19.31 8.54
CA GLN A 157 -17.21 17.86 8.37
C GLN A 157 -18.41 17.07 8.89
N PHE A 158 -19.02 17.50 9.98
CA PHE A 158 -20.16 16.81 10.60
C PHE A 158 -21.53 17.39 10.24
N LYS A 159 -21.59 18.47 9.45
CA LYS A 159 -22.85 19.16 9.12
C LYS A 159 -23.86 18.18 8.51
N ARG A 160 -23.48 17.48 7.47
CA ARG A 160 -24.37 16.57 6.74
C ARG A 160 -24.81 15.36 7.59
N LEU A 161 -23.93 14.85 8.45
CA LEU A 161 -24.28 13.81 9.40
C LEU A 161 -25.36 14.31 10.37
N GLY A 162 -25.17 15.51 10.93
CA GLY A 162 -26.15 16.10 11.85
C GLY A 162 -27.52 16.37 11.21
N GLU A 163 -27.55 16.74 9.93
CA GLU A 163 -28.81 16.90 9.18
C GLU A 163 -29.55 15.57 8.97
N LEU A 164 -28.83 14.49 8.68
CA LEU A 164 -29.41 13.19 8.37
C LEU A 164 -29.68 12.34 9.63
N ARG A 165 -28.85 12.48 10.65
CA ARG A 165 -28.91 11.73 11.90
C ARG A 165 -28.55 12.63 13.08
N PRO A 166 -29.49 13.46 13.55
CA PRO A 166 -29.23 14.45 14.61
C PRO A 166 -28.65 13.87 15.90
N ASP A 167 -29.11 12.67 16.27
CA ASP A 167 -28.73 11.98 17.50
C ASP A 167 -27.52 11.03 17.32
N ALA A 168 -26.91 10.99 16.12
CA ALA A 168 -25.78 10.09 15.88
C ALA A 168 -24.54 10.55 16.65
N PRO A 169 -23.78 9.63 17.25
CA PRO A 169 -22.48 9.97 17.82
C PRO A 169 -21.53 10.47 16.72
N LYS A 170 -20.79 11.55 17.04
CA LYS A 170 -19.79 12.10 16.13
C LYS A 170 -18.43 11.54 16.46
N MET A 171 -17.75 11.02 15.43
CA MET A 171 -16.41 10.49 15.54
C MET A 171 -15.61 10.76 14.26
N CYS A 172 -14.40 11.30 14.42
CA CYS A 172 -13.36 11.28 13.40
C CYS A 172 -12.58 9.98 13.53
N SER A 173 -12.76 9.05 12.61
CA SER A 173 -12.12 7.72 12.66
C SER A 173 -10.70 7.72 12.11
N GLU A 174 -10.37 8.72 11.28
CA GLU A 174 -9.00 9.02 10.88
C GLU A 174 -8.79 10.54 10.94
N PHE A 175 -8.12 10.99 11.99
CA PHE A 175 -7.63 12.36 12.05
C PHE A 175 -6.17 12.38 11.62
N TRP A 176 -5.90 12.84 10.38
CA TRP A 176 -4.58 12.80 9.77
C TRP A 176 -3.65 13.83 10.40
N SER A 177 -2.83 13.39 11.35
CA SER A 177 -1.90 14.21 12.13
C SER A 177 -0.57 14.52 11.42
N GLY A 178 -0.26 13.80 10.37
CA GLY A 178 0.92 13.90 9.52
C GLY A 178 0.56 13.49 8.10
N TRP A 179 1.55 12.98 7.36
CA TRP A 179 1.37 12.37 6.05
C TRP A 179 2.50 11.37 5.74
N PHE A 180 2.30 10.53 4.75
CA PHE A 180 3.28 9.54 4.30
C PHE A 180 4.25 10.14 3.27
N ASP A 181 5.43 9.54 3.18
CA ASP A 181 6.48 9.92 2.25
C ASP A 181 6.38 9.18 0.91
N LYS A 182 6.77 9.86 -0.15
CA LYS A 182 6.82 9.33 -1.51
C LYS A 182 8.25 9.24 -1.99
N TRP A 183 8.55 8.25 -2.81
CA TRP A 183 9.86 8.06 -3.39
C TRP A 183 10.33 9.29 -4.15
N GLY A 184 11.53 9.79 -3.78
CA GLY A 184 12.14 10.95 -4.41
C GLY A 184 11.53 12.30 -4.00
N ALA A 185 10.52 12.36 -3.13
CA ALA A 185 9.95 13.58 -2.57
C ALA A 185 10.68 14.01 -1.28
N ARG A 186 10.33 15.19 -0.79
CA ARG A 186 10.77 15.63 0.54
C ARG A 186 9.97 14.90 1.62
N HIS A 187 10.60 14.69 2.77
CA HIS A 187 9.93 14.18 3.96
C HIS A 187 8.78 15.10 4.38
N GLU A 188 7.60 14.49 4.54
CA GLU A 188 6.38 15.20 4.93
C GLU A 188 6.37 15.49 6.43
N THR A 189 6.09 16.73 6.77
CA THR A 189 5.95 17.17 8.17
C THR A 189 4.77 18.10 8.33
N ARG A 190 4.08 18.01 9.46
CA ARG A 190 2.98 18.91 9.83
C ARG A 190 3.17 19.46 11.22
N PRO A 191 2.89 20.77 11.46
CA PRO A 191 3.08 21.36 12.77
C PRO A 191 2.27 20.69 13.88
N ALA A 192 2.86 20.39 15.01
CA ALA A 192 2.17 19.83 16.17
C ALA A 192 0.99 20.69 16.63
N LYS A 193 1.13 22.02 16.56
CA LYS A 193 0.06 22.98 16.90
C LYS A 193 -1.22 22.77 16.13
N ASP A 194 -1.13 22.40 14.84
CA ASP A 194 -2.32 22.21 13.98
C ASP A 194 -3.04 20.91 14.34
N MET A 195 -2.28 19.87 14.72
CA MET A 195 -2.83 18.62 15.23
C MET A 195 -3.59 18.84 16.55
N VAL A 196 -2.93 19.47 17.54
CA VAL A 196 -3.56 19.65 18.86
C VAL A 196 -4.73 20.63 18.83
N ALA A 197 -4.71 21.64 17.93
CA ALA A 197 -5.84 22.54 17.76
C ALA A 197 -7.10 21.79 17.29
N GLY A 198 -6.97 20.92 16.30
CA GLY A 198 -8.11 20.10 15.84
C GLY A 198 -8.61 19.12 16.91
N ILE A 199 -7.70 18.52 17.67
CA ILE A 199 -8.07 17.59 18.76
C ILE A 199 -8.77 18.34 19.89
N ASP A 200 -8.26 19.49 20.32
CA ASP A 200 -8.85 20.33 21.36
C ASP A 200 -10.26 20.79 20.95
N GLU A 201 -10.44 21.18 19.71
CA GLU A 201 -11.75 21.56 19.16
C GLU A 201 -12.73 20.36 19.15
N MET A 202 -12.31 19.17 18.66
CA MET A 202 -13.16 17.98 18.67
C MET A 202 -13.59 17.60 20.09
N LEU A 203 -12.65 17.55 21.02
CA LEU A 203 -12.94 17.18 22.42
C LEU A 203 -13.84 18.20 23.11
N SER A 204 -13.64 19.50 22.88
CA SER A 204 -14.51 20.55 23.43
C SER A 204 -15.95 20.45 22.96
N LYS A 205 -16.18 19.84 21.78
CA LYS A 205 -17.49 19.61 21.18
C LYS A 205 -18.05 18.20 21.47
N GLY A 206 -17.37 17.40 22.30
CA GLY A 206 -17.78 16.02 22.61
C GLY A 206 -17.65 15.06 21.41
N ILE A 207 -16.78 15.35 20.47
CA ILE A 207 -16.51 14.52 19.28
C ILE A 207 -15.35 13.56 19.60
N SER A 208 -15.58 12.27 19.38
CA SER A 208 -14.53 11.25 19.49
C SER A 208 -13.56 11.32 18.30
N PHE A 209 -12.30 10.94 18.51
CA PHE A 209 -11.31 10.89 17.44
C PHE A 209 -10.40 9.67 17.55
N SER A 210 -9.84 9.26 16.42
CA SER A 210 -8.73 8.32 16.31
C SER A 210 -7.64 8.95 15.45
N LEU A 211 -6.43 9.04 15.99
CA LEU A 211 -5.30 9.56 15.22
C LEU A 211 -4.90 8.58 14.13
N TYR A 212 -4.73 9.09 12.94
CA TYR A 212 -4.09 8.39 11.85
C TYR A 212 -2.83 9.20 11.41
N MET A 213 -1.61 8.84 11.83
CA MET A 213 -1.26 7.75 12.74
C MET A 213 -0.82 8.29 14.09
N THR A 214 -1.00 7.50 15.17
CA THR A 214 -0.29 7.70 16.43
C THR A 214 1.13 7.15 16.34
N HIS A 215 1.28 6.02 15.64
CA HIS A 215 2.53 5.36 15.27
C HIS A 215 2.34 4.73 13.90
N GLY A 216 3.11 5.16 12.92
CA GLY A 216 2.98 4.70 11.54
C GLY A 216 3.68 3.37 11.28
N GLY A 217 4.88 3.21 11.80
CA GLY A 217 5.68 1.99 11.65
C GLY A 217 6.43 1.92 10.32
N THR A 218 6.77 0.70 9.91
CA THR A 218 7.61 0.42 8.74
C THR A 218 6.98 -0.63 7.86
N SER A 219 6.78 -0.32 6.59
CA SER A 219 6.31 -1.24 5.55
C SER A 219 7.49 -2.02 4.96
N PHE A 220 7.98 -3.03 5.70
CA PHE A 220 9.15 -3.81 5.32
C PHE A 220 8.97 -4.53 3.98
N GLY A 221 10.08 -4.74 3.25
CA GLY A 221 10.10 -5.46 1.98
C GLY A 221 9.32 -4.72 0.89
N HIS A 222 8.38 -5.40 0.23
CA HIS A 222 7.57 -4.87 -0.88
C HIS A 222 6.16 -4.45 -0.45
N TRP A 223 5.95 -4.12 0.81
CA TRP A 223 4.62 -3.82 1.33
C TRP A 223 4.22 -2.35 1.24
N ALA A 224 5.15 -1.44 0.91
CA ALA A 224 4.79 -0.06 0.55
C ALA A 224 4.08 -0.04 -0.80
N GLY A 225 2.98 0.69 -0.90
CA GLY A 225 2.18 0.82 -2.10
C GLY A 225 2.59 2.00 -2.98
N ALA A 226 1.62 2.54 -3.70
CA ALA A 226 1.77 3.77 -4.48
C ALA A 226 0.45 4.55 -4.48
N ASN A 227 0.52 5.87 -4.57
CA ASN A 227 -0.65 6.72 -4.65
C ASN A 227 -1.03 7.09 -6.08
N SER A 228 -2.29 7.48 -6.26
CA SER A 228 -2.88 8.02 -7.49
C SER A 228 -3.70 9.29 -7.20
N PRO A 229 -4.03 10.16 -8.20
CA PRO A 229 -3.84 9.99 -9.64
C PRO A 229 -2.38 10.05 -10.09
N GLY A 230 -2.09 9.44 -11.24
CA GLY A 230 -0.73 9.19 -11.69
C GLY A 230 -0.09 8.01 -10.96
N PHE A 231 1.24 8.01 -10.85
CA PHE A 231 1.99 7.00 -10.12
C PHE A 231 2.99 7.68 -9.17
N ALA A 232 2.76 7.53 -7.89
CA ALA A 232 3.61 8.09 -6.84
C ALA A 232 3.89 6.99 -5.80
N PRO A 233 4.97 6.21 -5.98
CA PRO A 233 5.30 5.11 -5.06
C PRO A 233 5.69 5.63 -3.69
N ASP A 234 5.20 4.93 -2.67
CA ASP A 234 5.50 5.22 -1.28
C ASP A 234 6.86 4.61 -0.90
N VAL A 235 7.40 5.01 0.25
CA VAL A 235 8.65 4.48 0.77
C VAL A 235 8.40 3.46 1.88
N THR A 236 9.43 2.69 2.23
CA THR A 236 9.37 1.69 3.30
C THR A 236 9.01 2.30 4.65
N SER A 237 9.54 3.49 4.97
CA SER A 237 9.17 4.22 6.17
C SER A 237 7.74 4.71 6.09
N TYR A 238 6.94 4.36 7.09
CA TYR A 238 5.62 4.93 7.31
C TYR A 238 5.61 5.78 8.57
N ASP A 239 6.68 6.58 8.75
CA ASP A 239 6.87 7.45 9.92
C ASP A 239 5.67 8.37 10.15
N TYR A 240 5.08 8.88 9.06
CA TYR A 240 3.88 9.69 9.05
C TYR A 240 3.99 11.01 9.82
N ASP A 241 5.21 11.39 10.25
CA ASP A 241 5.44 12.47 11.21
C ASP A 241 4.54 12.30 12.45
N ALA A 242 4.43 11.06 12.93
CA ALA A 242 3.50 10.65 13.98
C ALA A 242 3.97 11.06 15.38
N PRO A 243 3.06 11.13 16.38
CA PRO A 243 3.44 11.36 17.77
C PRO A 243 4.42 10.35 18.35
N ILE A 244 4.39 9.11 17.87
CA ILE A 244 5.38 8.07 18.20
C ILE A 244 6.10 7.72 16.91
N ASN A 245 7.43 7.85 16.85
CA ASN A 245 8.21 7.56 15.66
C ASN A 245 8.39 6.06 15.41
N GLU A 246 8.99 5.69 14.26
CA GLU A 246 9.13 4.29 13.82
C GLU A 246 9.77 3.35 14.86
N TYR A 247 10.69 3.84 15.68
CA TYR A 247 11.37 3.04 16.70
C TYR A 247 10.80 3.21 18.13
N GLY A 248 9.59 3.77 18.23
CA GLY A 248 8.82 3.77 19.47
C GLY A 248 9.14 4.90 20.45
N GLN A 249 9.84 5.96 20.04
CA GLN A 249 10.07 7.13 20.88
C GLN A 249 8.98 8.18 20.73
N ALA A 250 8.63 8.82 21.83
CA ALA A 250 7.76 9.99 21.85
C ALA A 250 8.45 11.19 21.16
N THR A 251 7.75 11.79 20.20
CA THR A 251 8.19 13.00 19.47
C THR A 251 7.68 14.27 20.18
N PRO A 252 8.08 15.46 19.73
CA PRO A 252 7.47 16.71 20.21
C PRO A 252 5.95 16.73 20.08
N LYS A 253 5.38 16.13 19.00
CA LYS A 253 3.94 15.99 18.84
C LYS A 253 3.26 15.17 19.95
N PHE A 254 3.93 14.13 20.44
CA PHE A 254 3.42 13.33 21.55
C PHE A 254 3.25 14.17 22.82
N TYR A 255 4.23 15.00 23.13
CA TYR A 255 4.18 15.84 24.34
C TYR A 255 3.12 16.93 24.24
N GLU A 256 2.94 17.54 23.07
CA GLU A 256 1.86 18.51 22.85
C GLU A 256 0.48 17.85 22.92
N LEU A 257 0.34 16.64 22.33
CA LEU A 257 -0.89 15.85 22.46
C LEU A 257 -1.17 15.51 23.94
N ARG A 258 -0.17 15.02 24.68
CA ARG A 258 -0.30 14.73 26.09
C ARG A 258 -0.80 15.92 26.88
N LYS A 259 -0.19 17.09 26.70
CA LYS A 259 -0.60 18.35 27.34
C LYS A 259 -2.05 18.73 27.01
N THR A 260 -2.48 18.51 25.76
CA THR A 260 -3.88 18.74 25.35
C THR A 260 -4.81 17.75 26.03
N MET A 261 -4.47 16.45 26.09
CA MET A 261 -5.28 15.43 26.73
C MET A 261 -5.43 15.64 28.24
N GLU A 262 -4.47 16.27 28.93
CA GLU A 262 -4.56 16.59 30.35
C GLU A 262 -5.74 17.51 30.70
N LYS A 263 -6.24 18.30 29.76
CA LYS A 263 -7.44 19.12 29.94
C LYS A 263 -8.73 18.30 30.06
N TYR A 264 -8.74 17.09 29.46
CA TYR A 264 -9.93 16.28 29.29
C TYR A 264 -9.92 14.96 30.09
N ASN A 265 -8.87 14.68 30.87
CA ASN A 265 -8.75 13.42 31.61
C ASN A 265 -9.42 13.42 32.99
N GLY A 266 -10.22 14.43 33.30
CA GLY A 266 -10.92 14.55 34.58
C GLY A 266 -9.98 14.75 35.78
N GLY A 267 -8.82 15.38 35.58
CA GLY A 267 -7.82 15.65 36.62
C GLY A 267 -6.98 14.44 37.05
N LYS A 268 -7.09 13.32 36.35
CA LYS A 268 -6.25 12.13 36.63
C LYS A 268 -4.84 12.37 36.07
N LYS A 269 -3.81 11.98 36.84
CA LYS A 269 -2.43 12.01 36.35
C LYS A 269 -2.28 11.03 35.19
N LEU A 270 -1.77 11.48 34.06
CA LEU A 270 -1.40 10.60 32.96
C LEU A 270 -0.16 9.76 33.33
N PRO A 271 -0.05 8.51 32.85
CA PRO A 271 1.13 7.67 33.07
C PRO A 271 2.40 8.34 32.61
N ASP A 272 3.54 8.02 33.20
CA ASP A 272 4.82 8.53 32.76
C ASP A 272 5.13 8.00 31.34
N VAL A 273 5.80 8.82 30.53
CA VAL A 273 6.20 8.42 29.18
C VAL A 273 7.29 7.34 29.27
N PRO A 274 7.07 6.15 28.74
CA PRO A 274 8.08 5.10 28.79
C PRO A 274 9.31 5.48 27.97
N LYS A 275 10.47 5.04 28.43
CA LYS A 275 11.70 5.13 27.62
C LYS A 275 11.60 4.12 26.47
N ALA A 276 12.14 4.49 25.30
CA ALA A 276 12.23 3.57 24.17
C ALA A 276 12.96 2.27 24.59
N ALA A 277 12.38 1.14 24.23
CA ALA A 277 12.89 -0.18 24.66
C ALA A 277 14.19 -0.57 23.95
N ALA A 278 14.42 -0.10 22.72
CA ALA A 278 15.60 -0.44 21.93
C ALA A 278 16.50 0.78 21.73
N PRO A 279 17.81 0.65 21.92
CA PRO A 279 18.75 1.70 21.59
C PRO A 279 18.87 1.82 20.06
N LEU A 280 19.09 3.06 19.59
CA LEU A 280 19.54 3.28 18.22
C LEU A 280 20.97 2.77 18.08
N VAL A 281 21.23 2.00 17.03
CA VAL A 281 22.54 1.48 16.71
C VAL A 281 23.12 2.26 15.55
N SER A 282 24.32 2.81 15.73
CA SER A 282 25.11 3.42 14.66
C SER A 282 26.10 2.39 14.12
N PHE A 283 26.00 2.09 12.83
CA PHE A 283 26.96 1.21 12.16
C PHE A 283 28.16 2.02 11.67
N PRO A 284 29.40 1.51 11.81
CA PRO A 284 30.55 2.12 11.18
C PRO A 284 30.48 2.04 9.66
N LYS A 285 31.35 2.76 8.98
CA LYS A 285 31.48 2.66 7.52
C LYS A 285 31.77 1.21 7.13
N VAL A 286 30.89 0.64 6.31
CA VAL A 286 31.04 -0.71 5.76
C VAL A 286 31.61 -0.63 4.35
N THR A 287 32.65 -1.42 4.06
CA THR A 287 33.20 -1.56 2.72
C THR A 287 32.60 -2.80 2.07
N LEU A 288 31.89 -2.60 0.96
CA LEU A 288 31.42 -3.71 0.11
C LEU A 288 32.61 -4.22 -0.71
N ASN A 289 32.92 -5.50 -0.60
CA ASN A 289 34.08 -6.13 -1.25
C ASN A 289 33.70 -7.22 -2.24
N ALA A 290 32.43 -7.48 -2.46
CA ALA A 290 31.92 -8.49 -3.37
C ALA A 290 30.61 -8.06 -4.04
N ARG A 291 30.37 -8.54 -5.25
CA ARG A 291 29.12 -8.35 -5.99
C ARG A 291 28.72 -9.63 -6.70
N ILE A 292 27.44 -9.82 -6.91
CA ILE A 292 26.89 -10.91 -7.74
C ILE A 292 26.10 -10.23 -8.89
N PRO A 293 26.39 -10.57 -10.15
CA PRO A 293 25.61 -10.04 -11.28
C PRO A 293 24.14 -10.41 -11.17
N LEU A 294 23.24 -9.45 -11.42
CA LEU A 294 21.79 -9.63 -11.24
C LEU A 294 21.25 -10.84 -12.06
N ARG A 295 21.83 -11.14 -13.21
CA ARG A 295 21.45 -12.29 -14.05
C ARG A 295 21.65 -13.65 -13.36
N GLN A 296 22.49 -13.74 -12.32
CA GLN A 296 22.64 -14.97 -11.54
C GLN A 296 21.45 -15.26 -10.64
N PHE A 297 20.59 -14.28 -10.40
CA PHE A 297 19.35 -14.42 -9.62
C PHE A 297 18.14 -14.84 -10.47
N ILE A 298 18.33 -15.07 -11.77
CA ILE A 298 17.25 -15.59 -12.63
C ILE A 298 16.83 -16.97 -12.17
N THR A 299 15.58 -17.13 -11.79
CA THR A 299 15.00 -18.40 -11.31
C THR A 299 14.26 -19.14 -12.41
N ARG A 300 13.64 -18.40 -13.34
CA ARG A 300 12.81 -18.94 -14.42
C ARG A 300 12.88 -18.06 -15.66
N THR A 301 12.77 -18.68 -16.82
CA THR A 301 12.65 -18.00 -18.11
C THR A 301 11.38 -18.45 -18.83
N VAL A 302 10.63 -17.53 -19.38
CA VAL A 302 9.43 -17.74 -20.19
C VAL A 302 9.68 -17.18 -21.58
N THR A 303 9.26 -17.92 -22.62
CA THR A 303 9.24 -17.43 -24.00
C THR A 303 7.81 -17.09 -24.38
N SER A 304 7.60 -15.96 -25.06
CA SER A 304 6.29 -15.51 -25.50
C SER A 304 6.41 -14.67 -26.76
N HIS A 305 5.39 -14.73 -27.61
CA HIS A 305 5.31 -13.87 -28.78
C HIS A 305 5.21 -12.39 -28.36
N ASP A 306 4.34 -12.09 -27.39
CA ASP A 306 4.14 -10.76 -26.83
C ASP A 306 4.78 -10.63 -25.46
N THR A 307 4.90 -9.40 -24.96
CA THR A 307 5.25 -9.12 -23.56
C THR A 307 4.20 -9.72 -22.63
N LYS A 308 4.61 -10.03 -21.40
CA LYS A 308 3.72 -10.52 -20.34
C LYS A 308 3.95 -9.73 -19.07
N THR A 309 2.88 -9.52 -18.31
CA THR A 309 2.95 -8.92 -16.97
C THR A 309 3.56 -9.90 -15.97
N PHE A 310 3.99 -9.41 -14.82
CA PHE A 310 4.50 -10.26 -13.75
C PHE A 310 3.44 -11.24 -13.25
N GLU A 311 2.19 -10.80 -13.12
CA GLU A 311 1.05 -11.62 -12.67
C GLU A 311 0.75 -12.76 -13.64
N GLU A 312 0.85 -12.53 -14.95
CA GLU A 312 0.71 -13.61 -15.96
C GLU A 312 1.80 -14.67 -15.85
N MET A 313 2.93 -14.29 -15.26
CA MET A 313 4.08 -15.17 -15.05
C MET A 313 4.19 -15.66 -13.61
N ASP A 314 3.13 -15.50 -12.80
CA ASP A 314 3.08 -15.92 -11.40
C ASP A 314 4.22 -15.33 -10.54
N MET A 315 4.45 -14.04 -10.69
CA MET A 315 5.41 -13.25 -9.92
C MET A 315 4.74 -11.98 -9.39
N GLY A 316 4.86 -11.73 -8.08
CA GLY A 316 4.27 -10.55 -7.44
C GLY A 316 5.20 -9.36 -7.45
N TRP A 317 6.45 -9.58 -7.09
CA TRP A 317 7.47 -8.55 -6.89
C TRP A 317 8.81 -8.99 -7.46
N GLY A 318 9.72 -8.04 -7.62
CA GLY A 318 11.07 -8.28 -8.12
C GLY A 318 11.32 -7.59 -9.46
N SER A 319 12.18 -8.21 -10.26
CA SER A 319 12.61 -7.67 -11.55
C SER A 319 12.52 -8.72 -12.66
N ALA A 320 12.45 -8.28 -13.91
CA ALA A 320 12.52 -9.18 -15.06
C ALA A 320 13.31 -8.58 -16.20
N PHE A 321 14.13 -9.40 -16.87
CA PHE A 321 14.72 -9.07 -18.15
C PHE A 321 13.79 -9.47 -19.28
N TYR A 322 13.32 -8.52 -20.06
CA TYR A 322 12.63 -8.71 -21.33
C TYR A 322 13.64 -8.63 -22.44
N SER A 323 13.93 -9.73 -23.11
CA SER A 323 14.97 -9.83 -24.13
C SER A 323 14.40 -10.18 -25.49
N THR A 324 14.80 -9.47 -26.54
CA THR A 324 14.50 -9.82 -27.94
C THR A 324 15.64 -9.36 -28.85
N THR A 325 15.51 -9.57 -30.15
CA THR A 325 16.48 -9.10 -31.16
C THR A 325 15.91 -7.94 -31.95
N LEU A 326 16.79 -6.99 -32.29
CA LEU A 326 16.45 -5.80 -33.04
C LEU A 326 16.54 -6.05 -34.56
N PRO A 327 15.69 -5.39 -35.39
CA PRO A 327 15.93 -5.25 -36.80
C PRO A 327 17.20 -4.42 -37.04
N ALA A 328 17.67 -4.33 -38.30
CA ALA A 328 18.73 -3.36 -38.66
C ALA A 328 18.20 -1.94 -38.43
N ILE A 329 18.95 -1.13 -37.71
CA ILE A 329 18.67 0.28 -37.45
C ILE A 329 19.84 1.08 -37.96
N ASN A 330 19.64 1.75 -39.07
CA ASN A 330 20.74 2.43 -39.80
C ASN A 330 21.05 3.83 -39.23
N GLN A 331 20.14 4.36 -38.40
CA GLN A 331 20.28 5.68 -37.77
C GLN A 331 19.68 5.68 -36.38
N SER A 332 19.88 6.77 -35.65
CA SER A 332 19.25 6.95 -34.32
C SER A 332 17.75 6.79 -34.41
N SER A 333 17.17 5.97 -33.56
CA SER A 333 15.75 5.59 -33.57
C SER A 333 15.14 5.65 -32.17
N LEU A 334 13.84 5.73 -32.10
CA LEU A 334 13.13 5.84 -30.82
C LEU A 334 12.53 4.49 -30.41
N LEU A 335 13.04 3.90 -29.31
CA LEU A 335 12.37 2.79 -28.64
C LEU A 335 11.29 3.36 -27.75
N THR A 336 10.06 2.94 -27.92
CA THR A 336 8.93 3.32 -27.05
C THR A 336 8.36 2.09 -26.39
N ILE A 337 8.22 2.15 -25.05
CA ILE A 337 7.45 1.21 -24.24
C ILE A 337 6.19 1.97 -23.84
N SER A 338 5.04 1.59 -24.41
CA SER A 338 3.80 2.34 -24.22
C SER A 338 3.38 2.37 -22.74
N ASP A 339 3.70 1.30 -22.01
CA ASP A 339 3.39 1.21 -20.59
C ASP A 339 4.35 0.26 -19.85
N ALA A 340 5.33 0.83 -19.13
CA ALA A 340 6.31 0.11 -18.31
C ALA A 340 6.00 0.35 -16.82
N HIS A 341 5.86 -0.72 -16.07
CA HIS A 341 5.56 -0.72 -14.63
C HIS A 341 6.67 -1.43 -13.85
N ASP A 342 7.65 -0.70 -13.24
CA ASP A 342 7.59 0.77 -13.03
C ASP A 342 8.87 1.47 -13.49
N TYR A 343 10.05 0.85 -13.32
CA TYR A 343 11.33 1.41 -13.71
C TYR A 343 12.03 0.47 -14.67
N ALA A 344 12.27 0.94 -15.90
CA ALA A 344 12.89 0.12 -16.94
C ALA A 344 14.25 0.67 -17.35
N GLN A 345 15.26 -0.20 -17.38
CA GLN A 345 16.60 0.09 -17.88
C GLN A 345 16.79 -0.63 -19.21
N VAL A 346 17.25 0.09 -20.24
CA VAL A 346 17.37 -0.42 -21.60
C VAL A 346 18.83 -0.64 -21.95
N PHE A 347 19.14 -1.82 -22.47
CA PHE A 347 20.49 -2.22 -22.90
C PHE A 347 20.47 -2.76 -24.33
N VAL A 348 21.44 -2.36 -25.11
CA VAL A 348 21.70 -2.90 -26.47
C VAL A 348 23.05 -3.57 -26.48
N ASN A 349 23.10 -4.87 -26.83
CA ASN A 349 24.31 -5.69 -26.78
C ASN A 349 25.05 -5.58 -25.43
N GLY A 350 24.30 -5.51 -24.33
CA GLY A 350 24.82 -5.39 -22.97
C GLY A 350 25.25 -3.99 -22.56
N LYS A 351 25.19 -3.00 -23.42
CA LYS A 351 25.53 -1.59 -23.11
C LYS A 351 24.26 -0.84 -22.72
N PHE A 352 24.26 -0.15 -21.58
CA PHE A 352 23.18 0.74 -21.15
C PHE A 352 23.00 1.88 -22.17
N VAL A 353 21.75 2.10 -22.58
CA VAL A 353 21.40 3.16 -23.54
C VAL A 353 20.39 4.16 -23.00
N GLY A 354 19.68 3.82 -21.92
CA GLY A 354 18.74 4.73 -21.28
C GLY A 354 17.78 4.02 -20.34
N LYS A 355 16.90 4.80 -19.75
CA LYS A 355 15.90 4.33 -18.81
C LYS A 355 14.53 4.93 -19.09
N ILE A 356 13.49 4.29 -18.55
CA ILE A 356 12.11 4.77 -18.55
C ILE A 356 11.63 4.73 -17.11
N ASP A 357 11.16 5.86 -16.61
CA ASP A 357 10.72 6.06 -15.24
C ASP A 357 9.22 6.42 -15.23
N ARG A 358 8.40 5.51 -14.72
CA ARG A 358 6.95 5.71 -14.65
C ARG A 358 6.57 6.94 -13.83
N VAL A 359 7.30 7.24 -12.74
CA VAL A 359 7.06 8.45 -11.91
C VAL A 359 7.14 9.73 -12.74
N LYS A 360 8.04 9.74 -13.73
CA LYS A 360 8.26 10.88 -14.63
C LYS A 360 7.43 10.81 -15.91
N ASN A 361 6.59 9.78 -16.03
CA ASN A 361 5.82 9.50 -17.25
C ASN A 361 6.72 9.38 -18.52
N GLU A 362 7.95 8.91 -18.34
CA GLU A 362 8.85 8.60 -19.46
C GLU A 362 8.33 7.38 -20.22
N LYS A 363 8.43 7.40 -21.55
CA LYS A 363 7.92 6.30 -22.41
C LYS A 363 8.96 5.83 -23.42
N SER A 364 10.00 6.60 -23.67
CA SER A 364 10.89 6.35 -24.81
C SER A 364 12.37 6.54 -24.47
N VAL A 365 13.20 5.80 -25.19
CA VAL A 365 14.67 5.88 -25.15
C VAL A 365 15.20 5.93 -26.57
N THR A 366 16.17 6.78 -26.82
CA THR A 366 16.90 6.84 -28.12
C THR A 366 17.86 5.67 -28.23
N LEU A 367 17.71 4.85 -29.27
CA LEU A 367 18.62 3.77 -29.63
C LEU A 367 19.67 4.24 -30.65
N PRO A 368 20.95 3.82 -30.52
CA PRO A 368 21.96 4.02 -31.53
C PRO A 368 21.70 3.15 -32.79
N PRO A 369 22.32 3.42 -33.92
CA PRO A 369 22.35 2.50 -35.06
C PRO A 369 22.91 1.14 -34.65
N VAL A 370 22.25 0.06 -35.11
CA VAL A 370 22.66 -1.32 -34.80
C VAL A 370 22.44 -2.25 -36.00
N ALA A 371 23.27 -3.30 -36.10
CA ALA A 371 23.09 -4.34 -37.09
C ALA A 371 21.84 -5.21 -36.75
N LYS A 372 21.26 -5.86 -37.78
CA LYS A 372 20.21 -6.85 -37.61
C LYS A 372 20.66 -7.95 -36.63
N GLY A 373 19.80 -8.30 -35.70
CA GLY A 373 20.08 -9.32 -34.69
C GLY A 373 20.79 -8.79 -33.44
N ALA A 374 21.04 -7.48 -33.33
CA ALA A 374 21.50 -6.89 -32.07
C ALA A 374 20.55 -7.25 -30.92
N LYS A 375 21.09 -7.57 -29.77
CA LYS A 375 20.31 -7.97 -28.60
C LYS A 375 19.78 -6.74 -27.88
N LEU A 376 18.45 -6.71 -27.68
CA LEU A 376 17.80 -5.76 -26.78
C LEU A 376 17.51 -6.49 -25.46
N ASP A 377 17.91 -5.90 -24.34
CA ASP A 377 17.48 -6.29 -23.00
C ASP A 377 16.83 -5.10 -22.30
N ILE A 378 15.64 -5.30 -21.76
CA ILE A 378 14.93 -4.33 -20.93
C ILE A 378 14.79 -4.93 -19.55
N LEU A 379 15.50 -4.39 -18.56
CA LEU A 379 15.34 -4.76 -17.17
C LEU A 379 14.24 -3.90 -16.57
N VAL A 380 13.14 -4.53 -16.18
CA VAL A 380 12.02 -3.86 -15.51
C VAL A 380 12.01 -4.24 -14.03
N GLU A 381 12.00 -3.25 -13.18
CA GLU A 381 11.87 -3.37 -11.73
C GLU A 381 10.50 -2.87 -11.28
N ALA A 382 9.79 -3.70 -10.49
CA ALA A 382 8.51 -3.34 -9.93
C ALA A 382 8.68 -2.50 -8.66
N MET A 383 7.91 -1.44 -8.55
CA MET A 383 7.66 -0.71 -7.31
C MET A 383 6.30 -1.11 -6.72
N GLY A 384 5.87 -0.49 -5.62
CA GLY A 384 4.58 -0.77 -5.00
C GLY A 384 3.40 -0.59 -5.96
N ARG A 385 2.37 -1.44 -5.84
CA ARG A 385 1.11 -1.27 -6.57
C ARG A 385 0.30 -0.15 -5.97
N ILE A 386 -0.47 0.52 -6.83
CA ILE A 386 -1.36 1.59 -6.41
C ILE A 386 -2.33 1.08 -5.34
N ASN A 387 -2.41 1.82 -4.24
CA ASN A 387 -3.20 1.47 -3.05
C ASN A 387 -4.54 2.20 -2.96
N PHE A 388 -4.74 3.29 -3.71
CA PHE A 388 -5.91 4.16 -3.57
C PHE A 388 -6.57 4.49 -4.90
N GLY A 389 -7.90 4.65 -4.88
CA GLY A 389 -8.70 5.04 -6.04
C GLY A 389 -8.95 3.90 -7.04
N ARG A 390 -9.43 4.24 -8.22
CA ARG A 390 -9.83 3.27 -9.26
C ARG A 390 -8.65 2.54 -9.90
N ALA A 391 -7.43 3.05 -9.77
CA ALA A 391 -6.24 2.51 -10.41
C ALA A 391 -5.58 1.35 -9.64
N ILE A 392 -6.21 0.82 -8.58
CA ILE A 392 -5.66 -0.27 -7.75
C ILE A 392 -5.42 -1.59 -8.51
N LYS A 393 -5.97 -1.74 -9.70
CA LYS A 393 -5.70 -2.87 -10.59
C LYS A 393 -4.40 -2.63 -11.37
N ASP A 394 -3.29 -2.53 -10.65
CA ASP A 394 -1.98 -2.11 -11.14
C ASP A 394 -1.07 -3.31 -11.42
N TYR A 395 -1.06 -3.78 -12.67
CA TYR A 395 -0.18 -4.85 -13.15
C TYR A 395 1.27 -4.40 -13.19
N LYS A 396 2.23 -5.34 -13.03
CA LYS A 396 3.67 -5.07 -13.07
C LYS A 396 4.37 -5.66 -14.29
N GLY A 397 5.53 -5.12 -14.64
CA GLY A 397 6.28 -5.50 -15.83
C GLY A 397 5.99 -4.61 -17.03
N ILE A 398 6.09 -5.15 -18.24
CA ILE A 398 5.68 -4.44 -19.48
C ILE A 398 4.22 -4.80 -19.73
N THR A 399 3.33 -3.82 -19.56
CA THR A 399 1.87 -3.99 -19.68
C THR A 399 1.35 -3.53 -21.04
N GLY A 400 2.20 -2.89 -21.84
CA GLY A 400 1.87 -2.38 -23.17
C GLY A 400 2.83 -2.86 -24.26
N ASP A 401 2.70 -2.27 -25.45
CA ASP A 401 3.53 -2.60 -26.60
C ASP A 401 4.95 -1.99 -26.49
N VAL A 402 5.91 -2.66 -27.11
CA VAL A 402 7.28 -2.17 -27.30
C VAL A 402 7.51 -1.97 -28.79
N THR A 403 7.76 -0.73 -29.19
CA THR A 403 7.92 -0.36 -30.59
C THR A 403 9.25 0.36 -30.84
N ILE A 404 9.73 0.27 -32.07
CA ILE A 404 10.82 1.11 -32.57
C ILE A 404 10.31 1.96 -33.71
N THR A 405 10.48 3.27 -33.59
CA THR A 405 10.20 4.20 -34.68
C THR A 405 11.51 4.72 -35.20
N THR A 406 11.72 4.52 -36.50
CA THR A 406 12.87 5.02 -37.28
C THR A 406 12.35 5.76 -38.50
N THR A 407 13.21 6.49 -39.20
CA THR A 407 12.83 7.15 -40.44
C THR A 407 13.69 6.65 -41.61
N ASP A 408 13.15 6.58 -42.81
CA ASP A 408 13.92 6.34 -44.03
C ASP A 408 14.33 7.65 -44.75
N GLY A 409 14.03 8.79 -44.10
CA GLY A 409 14.27 10.14 -44.65
C GLY A 409 13.04 10.75 -45.33
N GLN A 410 12.00 9.96 -45.57
CA GLN A 410 10.72 10.41 -46.14
C GLN A 410 9.52 10.07 -45.22
N HIS A 411 9.57 8.92 -44.55
CA HIS A 411 8.49 8.40 -43.71
C HIS A 411 9.04 7.81 -42.42
N ASP A 412 8.24 7.88 -41.37
CA ASP A 412 8.47 7.15 -40.13
C ASP A 412 8.00 5.69 -40.27
N LEU A 413 8.91 4.77 -39.96
CA LEU A 413 8.65 3.34 -39.95
C LEU A 413 8.59 2.86 -38.48
N THR A 414 7.47 2.22 -38.13
CA THR A 414 7.30 1.69 -36.79
C THR A 414 7.27 0.16 -36.79
N TYR A 415 8.13 -0.45 -36.01
CA TYR A 415 8.21 -1.90 -35.81
C TYR A 415 7.72 -2.25 -34.40
N ASN A 416 6.74 -3.15 -34.32
CA ASN A 416 6.34 -3.72 -33.03
C ASN A 416 7.24 -4.91 -32.71
N LEU A 417 7.95 -4.85 -31.59
CA LEU A 417 8.89 -5.90 -31.18
C LEU A 417 8.12 -7.10 -30.59
N LYS A 418 8.49 -8.28 -31.04
CA LYS A 418 7.85 -9.56 -30.68
C LYS A 418 8.92 -10.60 -30.31
N ASN A 419 8.47 -11.83 -29.97
CA ASN A 419 9.31 -12.98 -29.66
C ASN A 419 10.24 -12.73 -28.48
N TRP A 420 9.64 -12.51 -27.33
CA TRP A 420 10.31 -12.19 -26.07
C TRP A 420 10.79 -13.42 -25.34
N LYS A 421 11.99 -13.33 -24.79
CA LYS A 421 12.52 -14.20 -23.75
C LYS A 421 12.52 -13.40 -22.44
N ILE A 422 11.66 -13.78 -21.50
CA ILE A 422 11.46 -13.05 -20.25
C ILE A 422 12.06 -13.85 -19.10
N SER A 423 13.08 -13.31 -18.46
CA SER A 423 13.85 -13.96 -17.39
C SER A 423 13.52 -13.32 -16.06
N LEU A 424 12.91 -14.08 -15.14
CA LEU A 424 12.34 -13.61 -13.89
C LEU A 424 13.35 -13.67 -12.74
N ILE A 425 13.36 -12.61 -11.96
CA ILE A 425 14.13 -12.45 -10.73
C ILE A 425 13.13 -12.08 -9.62
N PRO A 426 12.40 -13.05 -9.04
CA PRO A 426 11.51 -12.77 -7.94
C PRO A 426 12.32 -12.40 -6.70
N ASP A 427 11.84 -11.37 -5.99
CA ASP A 427 12.46 -10.96 -4.74
C ASP A 427 11.77 -11.66 -3.57
N ASN A 428 12.37 -12.76 -3.12
CA ASN A 428 11.93 -13.52 -1.96
C ASN A 428 13.12 -14.14 -1.22
N ALA A 429 12.91 -14.51 0.04
CA ALA A 429 13.95 -15.05 0.91
C ALA A 429 14.58 -16.35 0.37
N ASP A 430 13.78 -17.20 -0.27
CA ASP A 430 14.26 -18.48 -0.82
C ASP A 430 15.22 -18.25 -2.00
N THR A 431 14.90 -17.27 -2.86
CA THR A 431 15.78 -16.86 -3.96
C THR A 431 17.11 -16.35 -3.44
N LEU A 432 17.11 -15.52 -2.40
CA LEU A 432 18.33 -15.00 -1.77
C LEU A 432 19.16 -16.11 -1.12
N ALA A 433 18.52 -17.07 -0.42
CA ALA A 433 19.19 -18.21 0.20
C ALA A 433 19.86 -19.12 -0.84
N LEU A 434 19.17 -19.41 -1.96
CA LEU A 434 19.71 -20.18 -3.07
C LEU A 434 20.93 -19.50 -3.72
N GLN A 435 20.95 -18.17 -3.77
CA GLN A 435 22.04 -17.41 -4.37
C GLN A 435 23.25 -17.25 -3.43
N ALA A 436 23.05 -17.29 -2.11
CA ALA A 436 24.12 -17.19 -1.13
C ALA A 436 25.18 -18.33 -1.27
N SER A 437 24.80 -19.45 -1.86
CA SER A 437 25.71 -20.58 -2.14
C SER A 437 26.49 -20.44 -3.45
N LYS A 438 26.19 -19.44 -4.30
CA LYS A 438 26.87 -19.26 -5.60
C LYS A 438 28.13 -18.42 -5.47
N PRO A 439 29.16 -18.69 -6.32
CA PRO A 439 30.36 -17.86 -6.34
C PRO A 439 30.00 -16.39 -6.63
N TYR A 440 30.60 -15.49 -5.89
CA TYR A 440 30.46 -14.04 -6.08
C TYR A 440 31.69 -13.47 -6.80
N VAL A 441 31.54 -12.32 -7.42
CA VAL A 441 32.63 -11.59 -8.07
C VAL A 441 33.27 -10.64 -7.06
N ASP A 442 34.57 -10.75 -6.86
CA ASP A 442 35.34 -9.85 -6.01
C ASP A 442 35.42 -8.46 -6.67
N LEU A 443 34.89 -7.44 -6.01
CA LEU A 443 34.88 -6.06 -6.51
C LEU A 443 36.28 -5.45 -6.67
N ARG A 444 37.29 -6.01 -5.98
CA ARG A 444 38.68 -5.53 -6.08
C ARG A 444 39.34 -5.86 -7.39
N THR A 445 38.85 -6.85 -8.11
CA THR A 445 39.40 -7.36 -9.35
C THR A 445 38.68 -6.89 -10.62
N HIS A 446 37.53 -6.18 -10.48
CA HIS A 446 36.62 -5.89 -11.59
C HIS A 446 36.04 -4.47 -11.48
N LEU A 447 36.91 -3.45 -11.41
CA LEU A 447 36.52 -2.04 -11.47
C LEU A 447 36.53 -1.45 -12.89
N ASP A 448 36.58 -2.28 -13.92
CA ASP A 448 36.45 -1.84 -15.31
C ASP A 448 35.00 -1.98 -15.76
N VAL A 449 34.22 -0.90 -15.55
CA VAL A 449 32.93 -0.68 -16.20
C VAL A 449 32.90 0.72 -16.77
#